data_ba1983023fa95b6f7345ae95eb472460
#
_entry.id   ba1983023fa95b6f7345ae95eb472460
#
_cell.length_a   1.000
_cell.length_b   1.000
_cell.length_c   1.000
_cell.angle_alpha   90.00
_cell.angle_beta   90.00
_cell.angle_gamma   90.00
#
_symmetry.space_group_name_H-M   'P 1'
#
loop_
_entity.id
_entity.type
_entity.pdbx_description
1 polymer ?
#
loop_
_entity_poly.entity_id
_entity_poly.type
_entity_poly.pdbx_seq_one_letter_code
_entity_poly.pdbx_strand_id
1 'polypeptide(L)'
;MIILLQSISIISCTIPFFRILLKNISVFNDSKSTNINAAKNAINSFQNIYWILGGRKKKDGINGIQNNLNKILKAFTFGEAGSEFNEFLKKKNVDSKKYKSLESALENALKEGFREKAEINILFSPACSSFDQFKNFEQRGRCFKKYLKKILKK
;
A
#
# COMPACT_ATOMS: atom_id res chain seq x y z
N MET A 1 -9.88 16.13 15.55
CA MET A 1 -9.25 15.73 14.28
C MET A 1 -10.32 15.72 13.18
N ILE A 2 -10.31 16.73 12.31
CA ILE A 2 -11.31 16.87 11.25
C ILE A 2 -10.89 15.97 10.09
N ILE A 3 -11.66 14.93 9.85
CA ILE A 3 -11.49 14.05 8.69
C ILE A 3 -12.25 14.70 7.54
N LEU A 4 -11.54 15.37 6.66
CA LEU A 4 -12.11 15.85 5.40
C LEU A 4 -12.19 14.66 4.42
N LEU A 5 -13.38 14.08 4.33
CA LEU A 5 -13.74 13.17 3.25
C LEU A 5 -13.94 14.01 1.97
N GLN A 6 -12.87 14.25 1.24
CA GLN A 6 -13.00 14.83 -0.10
C GLN A 6 -13.00 13.70 -1.12
N SER A 7 -14.14 13.52 -1.75
CA SER A 7 -14.22 12.84 -3.05
C SER A 7 -13.50 13.72 -4.07
N ILE A 8 -12.33 13.29 -4.51
CA ILE A 8 -11.52 14.04 -5.47
C ILE A 8 -11.78 13.56 -6.87
N SER A 9 -12.15 14.53 -7.70
CA SER A 9 -12.20 14.48 -9.15
C SER A 9 -10.93 13.91 -9.76
N ILE A 10 -11.16 13.01 -10.62
CA ILE A 10 -10.45 12.41 -11.72
C ILE A 10 -9.23 13.24 -12.15
N ILE A 11 -8.03 12.81 -11.75
CA ILE A 11 -6.87 12.93 -12.61
C ILE A 11 -6.89 11.66 -13.47
N SER A 12 -6.92 11.86 -14.77
CA SER A 12 -6.98 10.87 -15.82
C SER A 12 -6.03 9.68 -15.60
N CYS A 13 -6.49 8.72 -14.83
CA CYS A 13 -6.00 7.36 -14.82
C CYS A 13 -7.16 6.48 -14.37
N THR A 14 -7.46 5.46 -15.12
CA THR A 14 -8.65 4.61 -15.08
C THR A 14 -8.79 3.72 -13.84
N ILE A 15 -8.35 4.19 -12.67
CA ILE A 15 -8.46 3.46 -11.41
C ILE A 15 -9.19 4.34 -10.40
N PRO A 16 -10.32 3.91 -9.84
CA PRO A 16 -10.97 4.64 -8.76
C PRO A 16 -10.13 4.49 -7.48
N PHE A 17 -9.14 5.36 -7.30
CA PHE A 17 -8.42 5.46 -6.05
C PHE A 17 -9.34 6.02 -4.97
N PHE A 18 -9.54 5.25 -3.92
CA PHE A 18 -10.06 5.82 -2.69
C PHE A 18 -8.93 6.53 -1.97
N ARG A 19 -9.07 7.85 -1.76
CA ARG A 19 -8.08 8.69 -1.06
C ARG A 19 -8.67 9.21 0.25
N ILE A 20 -7.89 9.14 1.31
CA ILE A 20 -8.14 9.87 2.56
C ILE A 20 -6.93 10.74 2.86
N LEU A 21 -7.18 12.00 3.21
CA LEU A 21 -6.16 12.95 3.65
C LEU A 21 -6.21 13.08 5.18
N LEU A 22 -5.07 12.85 5.84
CA LEU A 22 -4.89 12.87 7.29
C LEU A 22 -3.65 13.73 7.62
N LYS A 23 -3.81 14.94 8.07
CA LYS A 23 -2.67 15.81 8.42
C LYS A 23 -1.60 15.83 7.31
N ASN A 24 -0.44 15.18 7.54
CA ASN A 24 0.66 15.04 6.57
C ASN A 24 0.63 13.73 5.76
N ILE A 25 -0.43 12.93 5.90
CA ILE A 25 -0.54 11.61 5.25
C ILE A 25 -1.70 11.62 4.26
N SER A 26 -1.45 11.17 3.04
CA SER A 26 -2.49 10.74 2.09
C SER A 26 -2.51 9.22 2.02
N VAL A 27 -3.68 8.60 2.17
CA VAL A 27 -3.85 7.14 2.10
C VAL A 27 -4.61 6.77 0.83
N PHE A 28 -4.05 5.86 0.05
CA PHE A 28 -4.60 5.40 -1.22
C PHE A 28 -4.88 3.89 -1.19
N ASN A 29 -6.06 3.50 -1.61
CA ASN A 29 -6.46 2.10 -1.71
C ASN A 29 -6.51 1.68 -3.19
N ASP A 30 -5.49 0.96 -3.61
CA ASP A 30 -5.37 0.37 -4.93
C ASP A 30 -5.37 -1.17 -4.85
N SER A 31 -6.31 -1.73 -4.10
CA SER A 31 -6.45 -3.19 -3.95
C SER A 31 -6.63 -3.93 -5.29
N LYS A 32 -7.03 -3.22 -6.36
CA LYS A 32 -7.16 -3.76 -7.71
C LYS A 32 -5.82 -4.12 -8.36
N SER A 33 -4.71 -3.59 -7.88
CA SER A 33 -3.36 -3.92 -8.37
C SER A 33 -2.95 -5.32 -7.93
N THR A 34 -3.34 -6.32 -8.70
CA THR A 34 -3.14 -7.75 -8.42
C THR A 34 -1.87 -8.33 -9.03
N ASN A 35 -1.02 -7.49 -9.62
CA ASN A 35 0.28 -7.86 -10.18
C ASN A 35 1.25 -6.68 -10.11
N ILE A 36 2.53 -6.96 -10.36
CA ILE A 36 3.59 -5.96 -10.24
C ILE A 36 3.47 -4.81 -11.26
N ASN A 37 3.00 -5.08 -12.47
CA ASN A 37 2.86 -4.03 -13.49
C ASN A 37 1.80 -3.00 -13.11
N ALA A 38 0.67 -3.46 -12.56
CA ALA A 38 -0.36 -2.56 -12.03
C ALA A 38 0.18 -1.72 -10.86
N ALA A 39 0.90 -2.34 -9.92
CA ALA A 39 1.52 -1.63 -8.80
C ALA A 39 2.56 -0.60 -9.26
N LYS A 40 3.37 -0.90 -10.27
CA LYS A 40 4.33 0.05 -10.87
C LYS A 40 3.64 1.32 -11.36
N ASN A 41 2.51 1.17 -12.05
CA ASN A 41 1.74 2.31 -12.54
C ASN A 41 1.27 3.21 -11.38
N ALA A 42 0.79 2.61 -10.29
CA ALA A 42 0.41 3.35 -9.10
C ALA A 42 1.61 4.04 -8.44
N ILE A 43 2.73 3.34 -8.26
CA ILE A 43 3.96 3.87 -7.65
C ILE A 43 4.49 5.05 -8.47
N ASN A 44 4.41 5.01 -9.80
CA ASN A 44 4.86 6.10 -10.67
C ASN A 44 4.10 7.42 -10.46
N SER A 45 2.89 7.34 -9.91
CA SER A 45 2.04 8.52 -9.69
C SER A 45 2.36 9.29 -8.40
N PHE A 46 3.22 8.76 -7.54
CA PHE A 46 3.48 9.33 -6.22
C PHE A 46 4.97 9.46 -5.91
N GLN A 47 5.27 10.24 -4.87
CA GLN A 47 6.58 10.36 -4.22
C GLN A 47 6.40 10.08 -2.72
N ASN A 48 7.49 9.91 -1.99
CA ASN A 48 7.49 9.70 -0.54
C ASN A 48 6.51 8.58 -0.12
N ILE A 49 6.66 7.42 -0.75
CA ILE A 49 5.71 6.32 -0.64
C ILE A 49 6.04 5.44 0.56
N TYR A 50 5.03 5.20 1.40
CA TYR A 50 4.96 4.05 2.30
C TYR A 50 4.11 2.98 1.60
N TRP A 51 4.78 1.96 1.06
CA TRP A 51 4.16 0.96 0.21
C TRP A 51 3.68 -0.25 1.01
N ILE A 52 2.37 -0.51 0.99
CA ILE A 52 1.78 -1.72 1.59
C ILE A 52 1.53 -2.73 0.46
N LEU A 53 2.16 -3.90 0.55
CA LEU A 53 2.11 -4.92 -0.50
C LEU A 53 2.11 -6.33 0.07
N GLY A 54 1.54 -7.26 -0.71
CA GLY A 54 1.52 -8.67 -0.35
C GLY A 54 0.21 -9.37 -0.72
N GLY A 55 0.18 -10.65 -0.46
CA GLY A 55 -0.86 -11.56 -0.86
C GLY A 55 -0.27 -12.79 -1.53
N ARG A 56 -1.00 -13.41 -2.46
CA ARG A 56 -0.50 -14.50 -3.28
C ARG A 56 0.13 -13.96 -4.56
N LYS A 57 1.45 -14.14 -4.69
CA LYS A 57 2.20 -13.67 -5.86
C LYS A 57 1.79 -14.39 -7.16
N LYS A 58 1.91 -13.69 -8.28
CA LYS A 58 1.88 -14.27 -9.62
C LYS A 58 3.29 -14.67 -10.06
N LYS A 59 3.43 -15.28 -11.26
CA LYS A 59 4.71 -15.77 -11.78
C LYS A 59 5.84 -14.73 -11.74
N ASP A 60 5.53 -13.49 -12.08
CA ASP A 60 6.54 -12.41 -12.15
C ASP A 60 6.95 -11.89 -10.77
N GLY A 61 6.20 -12.24 -9.71
CA GLY A 61 6.48 -11.81 -8.35
C GLY A 61 6.61 -10.30 -8.23
N ILE A 62 7.75 -9.85 -7.72
CA ILE A 62 8.10 -8.42 -7.57
C ILE A 62 9.15 -7.95 -8.59
N ASN A 63 9.47 -8.78 -9.57
CA ASN A 63 10.46 -8.46 -10.59
C ASN A 63 10.02 -7.26 -11.45
N GLY A 64 10.99 -6.45 -11.87
CA GLY A 64 10.73 -5.28 -12.71
C GLY A 64 10.40 -3.98 -11.95
N ILE A 65 10.42 -4.00 -10.62
CA ILE A 65 10.18 -2.82 -9.77
C ILE A 65 11.44 -1.94 -9.57
N GLN A 66 12.61 -2.42 -9.95
CA GLN A 66 13.91 -1.83 -9.59
C GLN A 66 14.01 -0.34 -9.91
N ASN A 67 13.48 0.08 -11.05
CA ASN A 67 13.54 1.48 -11.50
C ASN A 67 12.58 2.42 -10.74
N ASN A 68 11.72 1.87 -9.88
CA ASN A 68 10.71 2.63 -9.15
C ASN A 68 11.01 2.74 -7.65
N LEU A 69 12.06 2.07 -7.18
CA LEU A 69 12.37 1.94 -5.75
C LEU A 69 12.77 3.27 -5.10
N ASN A 70 13.30 4.21 -5.87
CA ASN A 70 13.68 5.54 -5.39
C ASN A 70 12.51 6.39 -4.89
N LYS A 71 11.28 6.01 -5.22
CA LYS A 71 10.04 6.67 -4.75
C LYS A 71 9.52 6.10 -3.43
N ILE A 72 10.04 4.94 -3.02
CA ILE A 72 9.58 4.18 -1.85
C ILE A 72 10.50 4.47 -0.68
N LEU A 73 9.97 5.10 0.37
CA LEU A 73 10.69 5.35 1.61
C LEU A 73 10.68 4.12 2.52
N LYS A 74 9.53 3.47 2.63
CA LYS A 74 9.35 2.25 3.43
C LYS A 74 8.37 1.29 2.77
N ALA A 75 8.54 0.00 3.03
CA ALA A 75 7.65 -1.04 2.57
C ALA A 75 7.14 -1.91 3.72
N PHE A 76 5.85 -2.20 3.69
CA PHE A 76 5.12 -2.95 4.71
C PHE A 76 4.54 -4.19 4.04
N THR A 77 5.22 -5.33 4.15
CA THR A 77 4.81 -6.56 3.47
C THR A 77 3.92 -7.43 4.35
N PHE A 78 3.01 -8.17 3.74
CA PHE A 78 2.12 -9.10 4.45
C PHE A 78 1.72 -10.28 3.54
N GLY A 79 1.01 -11.25 4.13
CA GLY A 79 0.47 -12.38 3.39
C GLY A 79 1.50 -13.40 2.94
N GLU A 80 1.08 -14.27 2.03
CA GLU A 80 1.85 -15.43 1.56
C GLU A 80 3.20 -15.03 0.95
N ALA A 81 3.23 -14.01 0.10
CA ALA A 81 4.46 -13.49 -0.52
C ALA A 81 5.26 -12.52 0.39
N GLY A 82 4.75 -12.20 1.57
CA GLY A 82 5.29 -11.14 2.42
C GLY A 82 6.76 -11.32 2.79
N SER A 83 7.22 -12.55 3.11
CA SER A 83 8.61 -12.82 3.45
C SER A 83 9.55 -12.63 2.26
N GLU A 84 9.19 -13.19 1.11
CA GLU A 84 9.97 -13.08 -0.11
C GLU A 84 10.12 -11.62 -0.58
N PHE A 85 9.02 -10.88 -0.56
CA PHE A 85 9.03 -9.46 -0.93
C PHE A 85 9.85 -8.61 0.03
N ASN A 86 9.76 -8.90 1.33
CA ASN A 86 10.55 -8.22 2.35
C ASN A 86 12.06 -8.43 2.14
N GLU A 87 12.49 -9.67 1.87
CA GLU A 87 13.89 -9.99 1.60
C GLU A 87 14.39 -9.32 0.31
N PHE A 88 13.59 -9.37 -0.76
CA PHE A 88 13.92 -8.71 -2.02
C PHE A 88 14.14 -7.21 -1.82
N LEU A 89 13.21 -6.53 -1.15
CA LEU A 89 13.26 -5.08 -0.93
C LEU A 89 14.45 -4.69 -0.06
N LYS A 90 14.74 -5.45 0.98
CA LYS A 90 15.95 -5.25 1.82
C LYS A 90 17.24 -5.38 1.02
N LYS A 91 17.35 -6.40 0.16
CA LYS A 91 18.51 -6.55 -0.75
C LYS A 91 18.67 -5.38 -1.73
N LYS A 92 17.61 -4.63 -1.97
CA LYS A 92 17.62 -3.40 -2.78
C LYS A 92 17.73 -2.11 -1.95
N ASN A 93 18.10 -2.24 -0.67
CA ASN A 93 18.26 -1.12 0.27
C ASN A 93 16.98 -0.33 0.55
N VAL A 94 15.82 -0.93 0.39
CA VAL A 94 14.55 -0.36 0.82
C VAL A 94 14.29 -0.76 2.28
N ASP A 95 13.99 0.21 3.13
CA ASP A 95 13.53 -0.06 4.51
C ASP A 95 12.21 -0.84 4.44
N SER A 96 12.25 -2.11 4.80
CA SER A 96 11.12 -3.03 4.63
C SER A 96 10.95 -3.93 5.85
N LYS A 97 9.69 -4.18 6.21
CA LYS A 97 9.33 -5.07 7.30
C LYS A 97 8.09 -5.89 6.96
N LYS A 98 8.12 -7.17 7.34
CA LYS A 98 6.96 -8.06 7.23
C LYS A 98 6.05 -7.93 8.44
N TYR A 99 4.75 -7.93 8.18
CA TYR A 99 3.68 -7.92 9.17
C TYR A 99 2.79 -9.16 9.03
N LYS A 100 2.09 -9.52 10.10
CA LYS A 100 1.24 -10.72 10.13
C LYS A 100 -0.04 -10.58 9.29
N SER A 101 -0.50 -9.36 9.08
CA SER A 101 -1.77 -9.08 8.38
C SER A 101 -1.75 -7.72 7.69
N LEU A 102 -2.69 -7.51 6.77
CA LEU A 102 -2.95 -6.20 6.17
C LEU A 102 -3.28 -5.14 7.22
N GLU A 103 -4.10 -5.47 8.23
CA GLU A 103 -4.46 -4.54 9.32
C GLU A 103 -3.22 -4.08 10.07
N SER A 104 -2.34 -5.01 10.45
CA SER A 104 -1.09 -4.70 11.15
C SER A 104 -0.12 -3.87 10.30
N ALA A 105 -0.01 -4.17 9.00
CA ALA A 105 0.81 -3.39 8.07
C ALA A 105 0.31 -1.93 7.98
N LEU A 106 -1.00 -1.74 7.82
CA LEU A 106 -1.62 -0.42 7.76
C LEU A 106 -1.47 0.36 9.06
N GLU A 107 -1.70 -0.27 10.22
CA GLU A 107 -1.55 0.36 11.53
C GLU A 107 -0.12 0.88 11.76
N ASN A 108 0.88 0.09 11.39
CA ASN A 108 2.27 0.51 11.51
C ASN A 108 2.66 1.59 10.48
N ALA A 109 2.17 1.51 9.25
CA ALA A 109 2.40 2.54 8.25
C ALA A 109 1.84 3.90 8.71
N LEU A 110 0.65 3.93 9.28
CA LEU A 110 0.05 5.14 9.86
C LEU A 110 0.85 5.65 11.05
N LYS A 111 1.19 4.76 11.99
CA LYS A 111 1.96 5.11 13.20
C LYS A 111 3.32 5.74 12.86
N GLU A 112 4.03 5.16 11.90
CA GLU A 112 5.31 5.70 11.45
C GLU A 112 5.12 6.99 10.64
N GLY A 113 4.15 7.04 9.73
CA GLY A 113 3.86 8.22 8.92
C GLY A 113 3.47 9.45 9.75
N PHE A 114 2.73 9.28 10.84
CA PHE A 114 2.38 10.40 11.74
C PHE A 114 3.57 11.00 12.50
N ARG A 115 4.69 10.28 12.61
CA ARG A 115 5.93 10.77 13.20
C ARG A 115 6.78 11.58 12.25
N GLU A 116 6.51 11.45 10.95
CA GLU A 116 7.22 12.21 9.92
C GLU A 116 6.74 13.66 9.88
N LYS A 117 7.68 14.56 9.57
CA LYS A 117 7.36 15.97 9.32
C LYS A 117 6.96 16.23 7.87
N ALA A 118 7.51 15.42 6.96
CA ALA A 118 7.23 15.50 5.53
C ALA A 118 5.86 14.89 5.18
N GLU A 119 5.35 15.23 4.01
CA GLU A 119 4.16 14.60 3.44
C GLU A 119 4.48 13.17 3.02
N ILE A 120 3.65 12.22 3.44
CA ILE A 120 3.77 10.80 3.18
C ILE A 120 2.55 10.30 2.41
N ASN A 121 2.79 9.51 1.39
CA ASN A 121 1.76 8.81 0.64
C ASN A 121 1.75 7.33 1.06
N ILE A 122 0.77 6.91 1.84
CA ILE A 122 0.55 5.49 2.14
C ILE A 122 -0.20 4.90 0.96
N LEU A 123 0.47 4.06 0.19
CA LEU A 123 -0.07 3.42 -1.00
C LEU A 123 -0.29 1.93 -0.74
N PHE A 124 -1.56 1.52 -0.64
CA PHE A 124 -1.95 0.12 -0.66
C PHE A 124 -2.11 -0.33 -2.12
N SER A 125 -1.06 -0.86 -2.69
CA SER A 125 -1.00 -1.43 -4.03
C SER A 125 -0.32 -2.80 -3.96
N PRO A 126 -1.10 -3.88 -3.76
CA PRO A 126 -0.60 -5.14 -3.24
C PRO A 126 0.38 -5.90 -4.13
N ALA A 127 0.37 -5.66 -5.44
CA ALA A 127 1.17 -6.40 -6.43
C ALA A 127 0.91 -7.92 -6.46
N CYS A 128 -0.13 -8.37 -5.77
CA CYS A 128 -0.50 -9.77 -5.56
C CYS A 128 -1.99 -9.97 -5.71
N SER A 129 -2.39 -11.20 -6.06
CA SER A 129 -3.79 -11.60 -5.90
C SER A 129 -4.17 -11.65 -4.42
N SER A 130 -5.48 -11.60 -4.15
CA SER A 130 -6.03 -11.55 -2.79
C SER A 130 -6.40 -12.93 -2.22
N PHE A 131 -6.26 -14.00 -3.00
CA PHE A 131 -6.86 -15.31 -2.71
C PHE A 131 -6.20 -16.10 -1.57
N ASP A 132 -5.13 -15.58 -0.98
CA ASP A 132 -4.54 -16.16 0.23
C ASP A 132 -5.34 -15.83 1.50
N GLN A 133 -6.01 -14.66 1.55
CA GLN A 133 -6.72 -14.18 2.74
C GLN A 133 -8.13 -13.62 2.46
N PHE A 134 -8.49 -13.41 1.21
CA PHE A 134 -9.75 -12.77 0.80
C PHE A 134 -10.38 -13.51 -0.38
N LYS A 135 -11.70 -13.41 -0.54
CA LYS A 135 -12.43 -14.00 -1.66
C LYS A 135 -12.06 -13.37 -3.01
N ASN A 136 -11.80 -12.06 -3.02
CA ASN A 136 -11.46 -11.28 -4.20
C ASN A 136 -10.80 -9.95 -3.78
N PHE A 137 -10.29 -9.20 -4.76
CA PHE A 137 -9.62 -7.93 -4.49
C PHE A 137 -10.60 -6.85 -4.00
N GLU A 138 -11.88 -6.92 -4.34
CA GLU A 138 -12.93 -6.00 -3.86
C GLU A 138 -13.16 -6.18 -2.36
N GLN A 139 -13.25 -7.42 -1.89
CA GLN A 139 -13.33 -7.70 -0.45
C GLN A 139 -12.09 -7.19 0.28
N ARG A 140 -10.89 -7.44 -0.25
CA ARG A 140 -9.64 -6.93 0.30
C ARG A 140 -9.64 -5.41 0.39
N GLY A 141 -10.10 -4.72 -0.64
CA GLY A 141 -10.23 -3.27 -0.65
C GLY A 141 -11.24 -2.74 0.37
N ARG A 142 -12.37 -3.41 0.54
CA ARG A 142 -13.35 -3.08 1.59
C ARG A 142 -12.80 -3.30 2.99
N CYS A 143 -12.08 -4.39 3.22
CA CYS A 143 -11.41 -4.65 4.50
C CYS A 143 -10.37 -3.59 4.81
N PHE A 144 -9.57 -3.16 3.85
CA PHE A 144 -8.62 -2.07 4.03
C PHE A 144 -9.31 -0.79 4.53
N LYS A 145 -10.42 -0.38 3.92
CA LYS A 145 -11.22 0.78 4.36
C LYS A 145 -11.75 0.60 5.78
N LYS A 146 -12.23 -0.60 6.11
CA LYS A 146 -12.74 -0.94 7.45
C LYS A 146 -11.63 -0.85 8.49
N TYR A 147 -10.46 -1.40 8.21
CA TYR A 147 -9.29 -1.33 9.10
C TYR A 147 -8.85 0.12 9.31
N LEU A 148 -8.77 0.90 8.25
CA LEU A 148 -8.41 2.32 8.33
C LEU A 148 -9.37 3.09 9.26
N LYS A 149 -10.67 2.93 9.08
CA LYS A 149 -11.67 3.54 9.97
C LYS A 149 -11.54 3.11 11.41
N LYS A 150 -11.29 1.81 11.67
CA LYS A 150 -11.09 1.26 13.01
C LYS A 150 -9.85 1.84 13.69
N ILE A 151 -8.74 1.93 12.98
CA ILE A 151 -7.48 2.46 13.51
C ILE A 151 -7.62 3.95 13.84
N LEU A 152 -8.27 4.73 12.99
CA LEU A 152 -8.45 6.17 13.20
C LEU A 152 -9.45 6.53 14.32
N LYS A 153 -10.24 5.58 14.79
CA LYS A 153 -11.15 5.77 15.93
C LYS A 153 -10.51 5.49 17.30
N LYS A 154 -9.33 4.88 17.32
CA LYS A 154 -8.55 4.65 18.55
C LYS A 154 -7.88 5.95 19.01
#